data_0420e032e2df444a8d2440744595a4fb
#
_entry.id   0420e032e2df444a8d2440744595a4fb
#
_cell.length_a   1.000
_cell.length_b   1.000
_cell.length_c   1.000
_cell.angle_alpha   90.00
_cell.angle_beta   90.00
_cell.angle_gamma   90.00
#
_symmetry.space_group_name_H-M   'P 1'
#
loop_
_entity.id
_entity.type
_entity.pdbx_description
1 polymer ?
#
loop_
_entity_poly.entity_id
_entity_poly.type
_entity_poly.pdbx_seq_one_letter_code
_entity_poly.pdbx_strand_id
1 'polypeptide(L)'
;MKKTTTLLPLISLSLIASSAFAADNTLNVYTYSSFASEWGPGPVIKKAFEAQCNGCKVNFVSLEDGVSILNRVRLEGKNSKADILLGLDNNLMTEAKNTGLLTTSNVDTSKLALPKGWSEDTFVPYDYGYFAFVYDSSKLPNPPASLDALIKDQNISVIYQDPRTSTPGQGLMLWIKSVYGDKAPEMWQQLAKHTVTVTKGWSEAYNMFLKGESDMVLSYTTSPAYHIIAENKHQYKAADFKEGHYMQVEVAAKMKNSPHPKLADEFMQFIVSDAFQSQIATHNWMYPVTKQSLPKGFDELTVPSKALEFSADEVATHRKAWIREWQQALTQ
;
A
#
# COMPACT_ATOMS: atom_id res chain seq x y z
N MET A 1 2.69 -75.37 -59.22
CA MET A 1 2.01 -74.77 -58.06
C MET A 1 2.88 -73.62 -57.53
N LYS A 2 2.53 -72.34 -57.83
CA LYS A 2 3.25 -71.14 -57.38
C LYS A 2 2.45 -70.57 -56.20
N LYS A 3 3.06 -70.48 -55.00
CA LYS A 3 2.50 -69.86 -53.86
C LYS A 3 2.84 -68.34 -53.88
N THR A 4 1.80 -67.51 -53.99
CA THR A 4 1.93 -66.09 -53.93
C THR A 4 1.77 -65.64 -52.49
N THR A 5 2.80 -64.99 -51.90
CA THR A 5 2.85 -64.46 -50.56
C THR A 5 2.49 -62.98 -50.67
N THR A 6 1.35 -62.59 -50.09
CA THR A 6 0.87 -61.20 -50.01
C THR A 6 1.43 -60.55 -48.74
N LEU A 7 2.29 -59.52 -48.89
CA LEU A 7 2.75 -58.65 -47.79
C LEU A 7 1.67 -57.55 -47.58
N LEU A 8 1.15 -57.45 -46.36
CA LEU A 8 0.41 -56.29 -45.91
C LEU A 8 1.37 -55.22 -45.33
N PRO A 9 1.26 -53.96 -45.67
CA PRO A 9 2.03 -52.91 -45.04
C PRO A 9 1.37 -52.53 -43.67
N LEU A 10 2.17 -52.59 -42.58
CA LEU A 10 1.86 -52.03 -41.28
C LEU A 10 1.98 -50.50 -41.39
N ILE A 11 0.84 -49.80 -41.29
CA ILE A 11 0.82 -48.36 -41.12
C ILE A 11 0.97 -48.08 -39.63
N SER A 12 2.17 -47.65 -39.19
CA SER A 12 2.43 -47.17 -37.84
C SER A 12 1.86 -45.74 -37.67
N LEU A 13 0.76 -45.64 -36.93
CA LEU A 13 0.16 -44.37 -36.56
C LEU A 13 0.97 -43.77 -35.42
N SER A 14 1.86 -42.82 -35.73
CA SER A 14 2.62 -42.04 -34.74
C SER A 14 1.65 -41.03 -34.06
N LEU A 15 1.22 -41.31 -32.84
CA LEU A 15 0.60 -40.32 -31.97
C LEU A 15 1.64 -39.26 -31.60
N ILE A 16 1.58 -38.10 -32.23
CA ILE A 16 2.30 -36.92 -31.77
C ILE A 16 1.52 -36.42 -30.52
N ALA A 17 1.98 -36.79 -29.33
CA ALA A 17 1.54 -36.19 -28.08
C ALA A 17 2.06 -34.74 -28.09
N SER A 18 1.18 -33.80 -28.45
CA SER A 18 1.41 -32.38 -28.24
C SER A 18 1.43 -32.15 -26.72
N SER A 19 2.62 -32.05 -26.15
CA SER A 19 2.83 -31.53 -24.83
C SER A 19 2.38 -30.07 -24.88
N ALA A 20 1.13 -29.80 -24.51
CA ALA A 20 0.69 -28.47 -24.19
C ALA A 20 1.54 -28.05 -22.97
N PHE A 21 2.60 -27.26 -23.19
CA PHE A 21 3.18 -26.48 -22.12
C PHE A 21 2.04 -25.66 -21.55
N ALA A 22 1.61 -26.00 -20.34
CA ALA A 22 0.71 -25.15 -19.60
C ALA A 22 1.41 -23.77 -19.55
N ALA A 23 0.84 -22.78 -20.21
CA ALA A 23 1.34 -21.43 -20.15
C ALA A 23 1.39 -21.08 -18.65
N ASP A 24 2.53 -20.53 -18.21
CA ASP A 24 2.62 -20.00 -16.85
C ASP A 24 1.51 -18.95 -16.69
N ASN A 25 0.52 -19.24 -15.87
CA ASN A 25 -0.65 -18.41 -15.66
C ASN A 25 -0.59 -17.77 -14.26
N THR A 26 0.61 -17.42 -13.82
CA THR A 26 0.90 -16.86 -12.50
C THR A 26 1.13 -15.37 -12.57
N LEU A 27 0.20 -14.60 -12.05
CA LEU A 27 0.29 -13.14 -11.93
C LEU A 27 1.20 -12.76 -10.75
N ASN A 28 2.29 -12.07 -10.99
CA ASN A 28 3.19 -11.56 -9.96
C ASN A 28 2.78 -10.16 -9.55
N VAL A 29 2.29 -10.03 -8.34
CA VAL A 29 1.85 -8.76 -7.74
C VAL A 29 2.87 -8.35 -6.68
N TYR A 30 3.62 -7.27 -6.95
CA TYR A 30 4.52 -6.69 -5.95
C TYR A 30 3.69 -5.82 -5.02
N THR A 31 3.74 -6.14 -3.73
CA THR A 31 2.94 -5.48 -2.71
C THR A 31 3.71 -5.36 -1.39
N TYR A 32 3.11 -4.73 -0.38
CA TYR A 32 3.72 -4.55 0.93
C TYR A 32 3.40 -5.69 1.90
N SER A 33 4.22 -5.81 2.93
CA SER A 33 4.22 -6.97 3.84
C SER A 33 2.90 -7.16 4.57
N SER A 34 2.27 -6.08 5.05
CA SER A 34 0.97 -6.18 5.75
C SER A 34 -0.16 -6.60 4.81
N PHE A 35 -0.15 -6.18 3.53
CA PHE A 35 -1.13 -6.63 2.54
C PHE A 35 -1.04 -8.13 2.29
N ALA A 36 0.19 -8.66 2.12
CA ALA A 36 0.45 -10.06 1.77
C ALA A 36 0.41 -11.01 2.97
N SER A 37 0.37 -10.51 4.22
CA SER A 37 0.36 -11.33 5.43
C SER A 37 -0.93 -12.16 5.56
N GLU A 38 -0.89 -13.20 6.42
CA GLU A 38 -2.05 -14.06 6.66
C GLU A 38 -3.26 -13.32 7.23
N TRP A 39 -3.03 -12.24 7.98
CA TRP A 39 -4.06 -11.39 8.56
C TRP A 39 -4.47 -10.21 7.66
N GLY A 40 -3.70 -9.96 6.61
CA GLY A 40 -3.97 -8.89 5.63
C GLY A 40 -5.00 -9.29 4.57
N PRO A 41 -5.32 -8.38 3.65
CA PRO A 41 -6.31 -8.63 2.60
C PRO A 41 -5.83 -9.59 1.51
N GLY A 42 -4.51 -9.80 1.36
CA GLY A 42 -3.93 -10.59 0.29
C GLY A 42 -4.51 -12.00 0.13
N PRO A 43 -4.60 -12.83 1.19
CA PRO A 43 -5.14 -14.19 1.08
C PRO A 43 -6.58 -14.26 0.60
N VAL A 44 -7.46 -13.38 1.09
CA VAL A 44 -8.88 -13.36 0.68
C VAL A 44 -9.04 -12.82 -0.73
N ILE A 45 -8.29 -11.79 -1.11
CA ILE A 45 -8.26 -11.21 -2.45
C ILE A 45 -7.73 -12.23 -3.47
N LYS A 46 -6.61 -12.89 -3.16
CA LYS A 46 -6.06 -13.98 -3.99
C LYS A 46 -7.11 -15.05 -4.25
N LYS A 47 -7.75 -15.56 -3.19
CA LYS A 47 -8.80 -16.59 -3.31
C LYS A 47 -9.96 -16.11 -4.17
N ALA A 48 -10.41 -14.87 -3.99
CA ALA A 48 -11.52 -14.31 -4.75
C ALA A 48 -11.17 -14.14 -6.25
N PHE A 49 -9.97 -13.67 -6.56
CA PHE A 49 -9.52 -13.52 -7.95
C PHE A 49 -9.29 -14.88 -8.62
N GLU A 50 -8.59 -15.81 -7.97
CA GLU A 50 -8.34 -17.16 -8.51
C GLU A 50 -9.62 -17.95 -8.75
N ALA A 51 -10.71 -17.65 -8.03
CA ALA A 51 -12.01 -18.30 -8.24
C ALA A 51 -12.72 -17.84 -9.52
N GLN A 52 -12.41 -16.66 -10.05
CA GLN A 52 -13.07 -16.12 -11.25
C GLN A 52 -12.18 -16.21 -12.51
N CYS A 53 -10.89 -16.40 -12.37
CA CYS A 53 -9.99 -16.62 -13.49
C CYS A 53 -9.85 -18.13 -13.79
N ASN A 54 -9.68 -18.47 -15.05
CA ASN A 54 -9.63 -19.86 -15.49
C ASN A 54 -8.22 -20.46 -15.23
N GLY A 55 -8.02 -20.99 -14.02
CA GLY A 55 -6.79 -21.68 -13.60
C GLY A 55 -5.59 -20.78 -13.38
N CYS A 56 -5.78 -19.47 -13.23
CA CYS A 56 -4.69 -18.56 -12.88
C CYS A 56 -4.27 -18.71 -11.41
N LYS A 57 -3.07 -18.21 -11.11
CA LYS A 57 -2.52 -18.08 -9.78
C LYS A 57 -2.07 -16.65 -9.51
N VAL A 58 -2.21 -16.18 -8.29
CA VAL A 58 -1.64 -14.92 -7.84
C VAL A 58 -0.46 -15.21 -6.92
N ASN A 59 0.68 -14.63 -7.24
CA ASN A 59 1.88 -14.66 -6.42
C ASN A 59 2.17 -13.26 -5.89
N PHE A 60 1.99 -13.06 -4.57
CA PHE A 60 2.38 -11.81 -3.92
C PHE A 60 3.88 -11.83 -3.61
N VAL A 61 4.60 -10.86 -4.17
CA VAL A 61 5.99 -10.58 -3.83
C VAL A 61 6.00 -9.47 -2.80
N SER A 62 6.24 -9.85 -1.56
CA SER A 62 6.16 -8.96 -0.41
C SER A 62 7.42 -8.10 -0.25
N LEU A 63 7.23 -6.79 -0.06
CA LEU A 63 8.25 -5.80 0.26
C LEU A 63 7.87 -5.07 1.56
N GLU A 64 8.69 -4.16 2.04
CA GLU A 64 8.40 -3.46 3.31
C GLU A 64 7.13 -2.60 3.19
N ASP A 65 7.16 -1.61 2.29
CA ASP A 65 6.05 -0.68 2.02
C ASP A 65 6.08 -0.19 0.56
N GLY A 66 5.18 0.70 0.16
CA GLY A 66 5.03 1.20 -1.21
C GLY A 66 6.27 1.89 -1.77
N VAL A 67 7.02 2.63 -0.96
CA VAL A 67 8.31 3.22 -1.38
C VAL A 67 9.31 2.14 -1.76
N SER A 68 9.35 1.03 -1.01
CA SER A 68 10.20 -0.12 -1.31
C SER A 68 9.79 -0.82 -2.60
N ILE A 69 8.49 -0.87 -2.92
CA ILE A 69 7.98 -1.40 -4.20
C ILE A 69 8.56 -0.60 -5.37
N LEU A 70 8.46 0.74 -5.32
CA LEU A 70 8.98 1.60 -6.38
C LEU A 70 10.51 1.48 -6.51
N ASN A 71 11.24 1.45 -5.40
CA ASN A 71 12.68 1.27 -5.39
C ASN A 71 13.09 -0.06 -6.03
N ARG A 72 12.40 -1.16 -5.71
CA ARG A 72 12.63 -2.49 -6.27
C ARG A 72 12.46 -2.50 -7.78
N VAL A 73 11.34 -1.97 -8.27
CA VAL A 73 11.03 -1.93 -9.70
C VAL A 73 12.02 -1.05 -10.48
N ARG A 74 12.47 0.07 -9.89
CA ARG A 74 13.53 0.90 -10.47
C ARG A 74 14.85 0.14 -10.66
N LEU A 75 15.23 -0.66 -9.67
CA LEU A 75 16.45 -1.47 -9.74
C LEU A 75 16.33 -2.59 -10.79
N GLU A 76 15.19 -3.23 -10.90
CA GLU A 76 14.93 -4.29 -11.87
C GLU A 76 14.76 -3.74 -13.29
N GLY A 77 14.23 -2.54 -13.43
CA GLY A 77 13.97 -1.89 -14.71
C GLY A 77 13.10 -2.74 -15.62
N LYS A 78 13.50 -2.88 -16.88
CA LYS A 78 12.79 -3.71 -17.89
C LYS A 78 12.82 -5.21 -17.61
N ASN A 79 13.67 -5.65 -16.70
CA ASN A 79 13.79 -7.07 -16.30
C ASN A 79 12.89 -7.44 -15.12
N SER A 80 12.09 -6.48 -14.61
CA SER A 80 11.14 -6.74 -13.53
C SER A 80 10.21 -7.90 -13.89
N LYS A 81 9.93 -8.74 -12.91
CA LYS A 81 8.98 -9.85 -13.03
C LYS A 81 7.59 -9.48 -12.56
N ALA A 82 7.40 -8.25 -12.10
CA ALA A 82 6.09 -7.76 -11.68
C ALA A 82 5.14 -7.65 -12.90
N ASP A 83 3.91 -8.08 -12.70
CA ASP A 83 2.79 -7.80 -13.59
C ASP A 83 2.04 -6.55 -13.09
N ILE A 84 1.87 -6.48 -11.76
CA ILE A 84 1.15 -5.42 -11.04
C ILE A 84 2.01 -4.90 -9.90
N LEU A 85 1.97 -3.59 -9.68
CA LEU A 85 2.40 -2.94 -8.46
C LEU A 85 1.15 -2.57 -7.66
N LEU A 86 1.02 -3.06 -6.44
CA LEU A 86 -0.13 -2.84 -5.56
C LEU A 86 0.37 -2.29 -4.22
N GLY A 87 0.12 -1.01 -3.94
CA GLY A 87 0.56 -0.35 -2.71
C GLY A 87 1.53 0.80 -2.91
N LEU A 88 1.63 1.33 -4.13
CA LEU A 88 2.09 2.70 -4.31
C LEU A 88 1.03 3.65 -3.74
N ASP A 89 1.38 4.93 -3.59
CA ASP A 89 0.40 5.93 -3.18
C ASP A 89 0.33 7.12 -4.15
N ASN A 90 -0.67 7.98 -3.95
CA ASN A 90 -0.85 9.19 -4.76
C ASN A 90 0.40 10.08 -4.79
N ASN A 91 1.23 10.07 -3.76
CA ASN A 91 2.44 10.90 -3.70
C ASN A 91 3.58 10.36 -4.59
N LEU A 92 3.57 9.06 -4.90
CA LEU A 92 4.60 8.40 -5.73
C LEU A 92 4.23 8.32 -7.21
N MET A 93 3.00 8.71 -7.61
CA MET A 93 2.50 8.49 -8.97
C MET A 93 3.40 9.10 -10.04
N THR A 94 3.77 10.36 -9.92
CA THR A 94 4.65 11.04 -10.91
C THR A 94 6.04 10.40 -10.96
N GLU A 95 6.64 10.07 -9.84
CA GLU A 95 7.92 9.36 -9.82
C GLU A 95 7.84 7.97 -10.47
N ALA A 96 6.74 7.25 -10.24
CA ALA A 96 6.52 5.95 -10.84
C ALA A 96 6.30 6.03 -12.36
N LYS A 97 5.52 7.00 -12.85
CA LYS A 97 5.37 7.29 -14.29
C LYS A 97 6.70 7.62 -14.96
N ASN A 98 7.54 8.41 -14.31
CA ASN A 98 8.84 8.82 -14.83
C ASN A 98 9.82 7.66 -15.00
N THR A 99 9.55 6.48 -14.45
CA THR A 99 10.32 5.27 -14.75
C THR A 99 10.13 4.77 -16.19
N GLY A 100 9.01 5.11 -16.84
CA GLY A 100 8.63 4.59 -18.16
C GLY A 100 8.26 3.10 -18.18
N LEU A 101 8.10 2.49 -16.99
CA LEU A 101 7.81 1.04 -16.83
C LEU A 101 6.32 0.72 -16.74
N LEU A 102 5.47 1.72 -16.57
CA LEU A 102 4.02 1.57 -16.40
C LEU A 102 3.26 1.82 -17.70
N THR A 103 2.02 1.37 -17.74
CA THR A 103 1.09 1.61 -18.84
C THR A 103 -0.31 1.94 -18.29
N THR A 104 -1.19 2.48 -19.14
CA THR A 104 -2.57 2.79 -18.77
C THR A 104 -3.31 1.55 -18.25
N SER A 105 -4.20 1.77 -17.27
CA SER A 105 -4.93 0.68 -16.62
C SER A 105 -6.14 0.19 -17.42
N ASN A 106 -6.76 1.08 -18.23
CA ASN A 106 -8.01 0.86 -18.94
C ASN A 106 -9.20 0.45 -18.04
N VAL A 107 -9.15 0.83 -16.75
CA VAL A 107 -10.19 0.53 -15.77
C VAL A 107 -11.27 1.61 -15.81
N ASP A 108 -12.53 1.20 -15.75
CA ASP A 108 -13.66 2.11 -15.55
C ASP A 108 -13.66 2.62 -14.10
N THR A 109 -13.30 3.88 -13.93
CA THR A 109 -13.24 4.56 -12.64
C THR A 109 -14.51 5.34 -12.27
N SER A 110 -15.58 5.20 -13.03
CA SER A 110 -16.84 5.96 -12.85
C SER A 110 -17.56 5.66 -11.52
N LYS A 111 -17.29 4.49 -10.92
CA LYS A 111 -17.86 4.06 -9.64
C LYS A 111 -17.07 4.48 -8.41
N LEU A 112 -15.93 5.13 -8.60
CA LEU A 112 -15.10 5.59 -7.49
C LEU A 112 -15.79 6.69 -6.68
N ALA A 113 -15.63 6.61 -5.36
CA ALA A 113 -16.25 7.50 -4.38
C ALA A 113 -15.21 8.13 -3.44
N LEU A 114 -14.07 8.53 -4.01
CA LEU A 114 -13.02 9.24 -3.27
C LEU A 114 -13.45 10.66 -2.90
N PRO A 115 -13.03 11.20 -1.73
CA PRO A 115 -13.42 12.54 -1.27
C PRO A 115 -13.13 13.67 -2.26
N LYS A 116 -12.05 13.53 -3.06
CA LYS A 116 -11.63 14.53 -4.06
C LYS A 116 -11.83 14.10 -5.52
N GLY A 117 -12.53 12.96 -5.73
CA GLY A 117 -12.65 12.36 -7.05
C GLY A 117 -11.33 11.70 -7.52
N TRP A 118 -11.34 11.21 -8.76
CA TRP A 118 -10.19 10.57 -9.39
C TRP A 118 -10.19 10.83 -10.89
N SER A 119 -9.05 11.24 -11.44
CA SER A 119 -8.91 11.57 -12.88
C SER A 119 -7.66 10.98 -13.54
N GLU A 120 -6.97 10.05 -12.85
CA GLU A 120 -5.75 9.42 -13.33
C GLU A 120 -6.08 8.14 -14.13
N ASP A 121 -5.33 7.85 -15.19
CA ASP A 121 -5.58 6.72 -16.10
C ASP A 121 -4.58 5.57 -16.01
N THR A 122 -3.41 5.82 -15.43
CA THR A 122 -2.34 4.82 -15.25
C THR A 122 -2.54 4.05 -13.95
N PHE A 123 -2.99 4.72 -12.91
CA PHE A 123 -3.18 4.16 -11.59
C PHE A 123 -4.65 3.95 -11.27
N VAL A 124 -4.93 2.85 -10.55
CA VAL A 124 -6.25 2.54 -10.02
C VAL A 124 -6.18 2.62 -8.50
N PRO A 125 -6.92 3.52 -7.84
CA PRO A 125 -6.98 3.59 -6.39
C PRO A 125 -7.75 2.39 -5.85
N TYR A 126 -7.37 1.92 -4.66
CA TYR A 126 -8.09 0.81 -4.02
C TYR A 126 -8.47 1.06 -2.57
N ASP A 127 -7.79 1.96 -1.89
CA ASP A 127 -8.18 2.46 -0.57
C ASP A 127 -7.63 3.85 -0.31
N TYR A 128 -8.06 4.45 0.80
CA TYR A 128 -7.52 5.72 1.27
C TYR A 128 -7.64 5.84 2.79
N GLY A 129 -6.85 6.74 3.35
CA GLY A 129 -6.88 7.12 4.76
C GLY A 129 -6.08 8.37 5.03
N TYR A 130 -5.86 8.64 6.30
CA TYR A 130 -5.14 9.82 6.77
C TYR A 130 -4.09 9.38 7.78
N PHE A 131 -2.86 9.86 7.65
CA PHE A 131 -1.83 9.58 8.64
C PHE A 131 -2.19 10.17 9.99
N ALA A 132 -1.94 9.41 11.04
CA ALA A 132 -2.16 9.84 12.41
C ALA A 132 -1.19 9.12 13.35
N PHE A 133 -0.92 9.73 14.49
CA PHE A 133 -0.26 9.04 15.60
C PHE A 133 -1.32 8.31 16.43
N VAL A 134 -1.14 6.99 16.56
CA VAL A 134 -1.99 6.10 17.35
C VAL A 134 -1.40 5.95 18.75
N TYR A 135 -2.25 5.88 19.76
CA TYR A 135 -1.89 5.77 21.16
C TYR A 135 -2.86 4.86 21.94
N ASP A 136 -2.44 4.41 23.12
CA ASP A 136 -3.29 3.70 24.08
C ASP A 136 -3.83 4.71 25.11
N SER A 137 -5.13 5.00 25.06
CA SER A 137 -5.78 6.00 25.93
C SER A 137 -5.80 5.59 27.41
N SER A 138 -5.57 4.32 27.73
CA SER A 138 -5.42 3.86 29.10
C SER A 138 -4.05 4.24 29.70
N LYS A 139 -3.04 4.45 28.85
CA LYS A 139 -1.67 4.84 29.22
C LYS A 139 -1.43 6.33 29.02
N LEU A 140 -1.99 6.89 27.96
CA LEU A 140 -1.89 8.32 27.59
C LEU A 140 -3.29 8.94 27.54
N PRO A 141 -3.91 9.28 28.70
CA PRO A 141 -5.29 9.77 28.75
C PRO A 141 -5.47 11.18 28.15
N ASN A 142 -4.39 11.97 28.06
CA ASN A 142 -4.38 13.32 27.50
C ASN A 142 -3.36 13.40 26.36
N PRO A 143 -3.69 12.90 25.16
CA PRO A 143 -2.79 12.96 24.01
C PRO A 143 -2.61 14.41 23.52
N PRO A 144 -1.52 14.71 22.79
CA PRO A 144 -1.36 16.00 22.13
C PRO A 144 -2.52 16.28 21.16
N ALA A 145 -3.04 17.50 21.17
CA ALA A 145 -4.11 17.95 20.29
C ALA A 145 -3.59 18.64 19.01
N SER A 146 -2.28 18.60 18.78
CA SER A 146 -1.65 19.18 17.60
C SER A 146 -0.33 18.49 17.29
N LEU A 147 0.06 18.55 16.02
CA LEU A 147 1.36 18.08 15.59
C LEU A 147 2.50 18.87 16.27
N ASP A 148 2.31 20.18 16.45
CA ASP A 148 3.24 21.05 17.19
C ASP A 148 3.42 20.62 18.64
N ALA A 149 2.33 20.30 19.33
CA ALA A 149 2.37 19.82 20.72
C ALA A 149 3.09 18.48 20.82
N LEU A 150 2.81 17.53 19.93
CA LEU A 150 3.52 16.25 19.90
C LEU A 150 5.02 16.45 19.68
N ILE A 151 5.40 17.23 18.66
CA ILE A 151 6.81 17.41 18.27
C ILE A 151 7.63 18.04 19.44
N LYS A 152 7.02 18.90 20.24
CA LYS A 152 7.70 19.62 21.32
C LYS A 152 7.67 18.93 22.69
N ASP A 153 6.74 17.99 22.88
CA ASP A 153 6.59 17.30 24.18
C ASP A 153 7.58 16.12 24.29
N GLN A 154 8.72 16.37 24.88
CA GLN A 154 9.76 15.36 25.06
C GLN A 154 9.42 14.26 26.09
N ASN A 155 8.26 14.35 26.77
CA ASN A 155 7.80 13.30 27.69
C ASN A 155 7.00 12.20 26.98
N ILE A 156 6.63 12.42 25.72
CA ILE A 156 5.87 11.47 24.89
C ILE A 156 6.80 10.83 23.88
N SER A 157 7.09 9.56 24.05
CA SER A 157 7.93 8.80 23.12
C SER A 157 7.19 8.40 21.85
N VAL A 158 7.86 8.45 20.70
CA VAL A 158 7.29 8.12 19.41
C VAL A 158 8.11 7.11 18.63
N ILE A 159 7.44 6.32 17.82
CA ILE A 159 8.02 5.50 16.75
C ILE A 159 7.39 5.92 15.42
N TYR A 160 8.21 6.10 14.40
CA TYR A 160 7.77 6.34 13.03
C TYR A 160 8.67 5.60 12.03
N GLN A 161 8.34 5.64 10.74
CA GLN A 161 9.03 4.87 9.72
C GLN A 161 9.95 5.75 8.86
N ASP A 162 10.94 5.12 8.25
CA ASP A 162 11.93 5.77 7.38
C ASP A 162 11.27 6.20 6.05
N PRO A 163 11.29 7.50 5.69
CA PRO A 163 10.70 7.99 4.44
C PRO A 163 11.37 7.47 3.16
N ARG A 164 12.54 6.81 3.29
CA ARG A 164 13.26 6.22 2.15
C ARG A 164 12.74 4.83 1.78
N THR A 165 12.03 4.17 2.67
CA THR A 165 11.58 2.77 2.52
C THR A 165 10.09 2.58 2.77
N SER A 166 9.45 3.49 3.52
CA SER A 166 8.09 3.37 4.00
C SER A 166 7.18 4.48 3.48
N THR A 167 5.99 4.13 3.06
CA THR A 167 4.93 5.06 2.67
C THR A 167 4.46 5.91 3.85
N PRO A 168 4.13 5.35 5.05
CA PRO A 168 3.83 6.19 6.22
C PRO A 168 4.98 7.11 6.61
N GLY A 169 6.23 6.65 6.55
CA GLY A 169 7.38 7.50 6.82
C GLY A 169 7.49 8.68 5.85
N GLN A 170 7.28 8.42 4.56
CA GLN A 170 7.15 9.50 3.56
C GLN A 170 5.96 10.40 3.89
N GLY A 171 4.82 9.83 4.29
CA GLY A 171 3.63 10.58 4.67
C GLY A 171 3.89 11.55 5.82
N LEU A 172 4.62 11.15 6.86
CA LEU A 172 5.01 12.05 7.95
C LEU A 172 5.93 13.17 7.46
N MET A 173 6.87 12.85 6.56
CA MET A 173 7.75 13.85 5.97
C MET A 173 6.93 14.92 5.21
N LEU A 174 5.97 14.49 4.40
CA LEU A 174 5.08 15.38 3.67
C LEU A 174 4.16 16.16 4.60
N TRP A 175 3.66 15.53 5.66
CA TRP A 175 2.82 16.16 6.66
C TRP A 175 3.55 17.28 7.39
N ILE A 176 4.75 17.01 7.93
CA ILE A 176 5.58 18.03 8.58
C ILE A 176 5.91 19.15 7.59
N LYS A 177 6.27 18.82 6.35
CA LYS A 177 6.59 19.82 5.33
C LYS A 177 5.37 20.67 4.96
N SER A 178 4.18 20.08 4.86
CA SER A 178 2.95 20.82 4.53
C SER A 178 2.50 21.79 5.63
N VAL A 179 2.81 21.47 6.89
CA VAL A 179 2.45 22.32 8.04
C VAL A 179 3.49 23.40 8.31
N TYR A 180 4.78 23.07 8.20
CA TYR A 180 5.87 23.92 8.69
C TYR A 180 6.74 24.53 7.59
N GLY A 181 6.63 24.09 6.34
CA GLY A 181 7.40 24.62 5.23
C GLY A 181 8.90 24.59 5.51
N ASP A 182 9.56 25.75 5.47
CA ASP A 182 11.01 25.90 5.70
C ASP A 182 11.44 25.65 7.16
N LYS A 183 10.50 25.59 8.10
CA LYS A 183 10.79 25.23 9.51
C LYS A 183 10.77 23.72 9.76
N ALA A 184 10.53 22.91 8.75
CA ALA A 184 10.51 21.45 8.89
C ALA A 184 11.82 20.87 9.49
N PRO A 185 13.04 21.36 9.16
CA PRO A 185 14.27 20.88 9.82
C PRO A 185 14.27 21.03 11.34
N GLU A 186 13.80 22.18 11.83
CA GLU A 186 13.70 22.43 13.28
C GLU A 186 12.71 21.45 13.95
N MET A 187 11.61 21.14 13.26
CA MET A 187 10.60 20.19 13.76
C MET A 187 11.17 18.77 13.83
N TRP A 188 11.93 18.35 12.83
CA TRP A 188 12.62 17.08 12.85
C TRP A 188 13.63 16.96 13.98
N GLN A 189 14.40 18.01 14.24
CA GLN A 189 15.36 18.03 15.37
C GLN A 189 14.65 17.91 16.72
N GLN A 190 13.47 18.55 16.88
CA GLN A 190 12.69 18.41 18.11
C GLN A 190 12.10 16.99 18.24
N LEU A 191 11.49 16.46 17.19
CA LEU A 191 10.90 15.12 17.18
C LEU A 191 11.96 14.04 17.45
N ALA A 192 13.18 14.20 16.94
CA ALA A 192 14.27 13.26 17.14
C ALA A 192 14.66 13.07 18.62
N LYS A 193 14.46 14.09 19.47
CA LYS A 193 14.84 14.04 20.90
C LYS A 193 14.03 13.00 21.69
N HIS A 194 12.83 12.64 21.21
CA HIS A 194 11.95 11.68 21.87
C HIS A 194 11.48 10.56 20.92
N THR A 195 12.14 10.42 19.77
CA THR A 195 11.95 9.28 18.87
C THR A 195 12.73 8.07 19.40
N VAL A 196 12.02 7.00 19.73
CA VAL A 196 12.63 5.74 20.19
C VAL A 196 13.43 5.10 19.07
N THR A 197 12.82 4.99 17.89
CA THR A 197 13.47 4.45 16.69
C THR A 197 12.71 4.86 15.43
N VAL A 198 13.41 4.73 14.30
CA VAL A 198 12.85 4.88 12.95
C VAL A 198 12.94 3.51 12.27
N THR A 199 11.81 2.88 12.00
CA THR A 199 11.74 1.53 11.44
C THR A 199 11.75 1.54 9.90
N LYS A 200 12.04 0.41 9.29
CA LYS A 200 12.00 0.28 7.81
C LYS A 200 10.60 0.38 7.24
N GLY A 201 9.62 -0.17 7.95
CA GLY A 201 8.24 -0.27 7.50
C GLY A 201 7.24 -0.21 8.65
N TRP A 202 5.97 -0.14 8.25
CA TRP A 202 4.85 0.04 9.18
C TRP A 202 4.68 -1.12 10.16
N SER A 203 4.76 -2.37 9.69
CA SER A 203 4.50 -3.54 10.52
C SER A 203 5.43 -3.63 11.74
N GLU A 204 6.71 -3.31 11.55
CA GLU A 204 7.69 -3.29 12.64
C GLU A 204 7.33 -2.21 13.68
N ALA A 205 7.07 -0.97 13.23
CA ALA A 205 6.72 0.14 14.11
C ALA A 205 5.48 -0.16 14.96
N TYR A 206 4.42 -0.64 14.30
CA TYR A 206 3.16 -0.91 14.97
C TYR A 206 3.27 -2.04 15.99
N ASN A 207 4.02 -3.11 15.66
CA ASN A 207 4.30 -4.20 16.58
C ASN A 207 5.11 -3.77 17.82
N MET A 208 6.09 -2.86 17.65
CA MET A 208 6.85 -2.30 18.77
C MET A 208 5.94 -1.47 19.69
N PHE A 209 5.07 -0.63 19.11
CA PHE A 209 4.07 0.13 19.87
C PHE A 209 3.13 -0.79 20.67
N LEU A 210 2.61 -1.86 20.07
CA LEU A 210 1.73 -2.81 20.78
C LEU A 210 2.42 -3.53 21.93
N LYS A 211 3.75 -3.69 21.87
CA LYS A 211 4.58 -4.19 22.98
C LYS A 211 4.86 -3.13 24.05
N GLY A 212 4.44 -1.88 23.83
CA GLY A 212 4.63 -0.77 24.76
C GLY A 212 6.00 -0.13 24.68
N GLU A 213 6.69 -0.20 23.56
CA GLU A 213 8.01 0.37 23.36
C GLU A 213 7.97 1.89 23.08
N SER A 214 6.79 2.46 22.80
CA SER A 214 6.54 3.89 22.68
C SER A 214 5.14 4.25 23.13
N ASP A 215 4.92 5.54 23.45
CA ASP A 215 3.60 6.07 23.80
C ASP A 215 2.71 6.25 22.57
N MET A 216 3.32 6.63 21.44
CA MET A 216 2.62 6.84 20.18
C MET A 216 3.41 6.25 19.01
N VAL A 217 2.66 5.83 17.98
CA VAL A 217 3.21 5.31 16.72
C VAL A 217 2.56 5.98 15.53
N LEU A 218 3.35 6.29 14.50
CA LEU A 218 2.80 6.74 13.23
C LEU A 218 2.05 5.61 12.53
N SER A 219 0.78 5.86 12.23
CA SER A 219 -0.11 4.95 11.51
C SER A 219 -1.22 5.77 10.82
N TYR A 220 -2.48 5.36 10.95
CA TYR A 220 -3.62 5.98 10.29
C TYR A 220 -4.76 6.28 11.26
N THR A 221 -5.62 7.23 10.92
CA THR A 221 -6.87 7.48 11.67
C THR A 221 -7.77 6.25 11.71
N THR A 222 -7.62 5.33 10.77
CA THR A 222 -8.39 4.09 10.67
C THR A 222 -7.80 2.91 11.44
N SER A 223 -6.56 2.99 11.91
CA SER A 223 -5.89 1.89 12.63
C SER A 223 -6.65 1.37 13.86
N PRO A 224 -7.37 2.22 14.63
CA PRO A 224 -8.17 1.73 15.75
C PRO A 224 -9.27 0.74 15.35
N ALA A 225 -9.75 0.75 14.10
CA ALA A 225 -10.81 -0.16 13.63
C ALA A 225 -10.45 -1.63 13.82
N TYR A 226 -9.19 -2.02 13.59
CA TYR A 226 -8.73 -3.39 13.88
C TYR A 226 -8.98 -3.77 15.33
N HIS A 227 -8.55 -2.93 16.26
CA HIS A 227 -8.69 -3.22 17.69
C HIS A 227 -10.14 -3.26 18.14
N ILE A 228 -10.97 -2.35 17.64
CA ILE A 228 -12.40 -2.29 17.96
C ILE A 228 -13.13 -3.53 17.42
N ILE A 229 -12.92 -3.86 16.15
CA ILE A 229 -13.72 -4.86 15.43
C ILE A 229 -13.20 -6.29 15.69
N ALA A 230 -11.88 -6.49 15.60
CA ALA A 230 -11.28 -7.83 15.72
C ALA A 230 -10.95 -8.23 17.16
N GLU A 231 -10.65 -7.25 18.04
CA GLU A 231 -10.20 -7.52 19.41
C GLU A 231 -11.16 -7.02 20.49
N ASN A 232 -12.21 -6.28 20.13
CA ASN A 232 -13.13 -5.60 21.07
C ASN A 232 -12.39 -4.71 22.08
N LYS A 233 -11.34 -4.01 21.62
CA LYS A 233 -10.50 -3.09 22.39
C LYS A 233 -10.71 -1.66 21.92
N HIS A 234 -11.18 -0.78 22.82
CA HIS A 234 -11.52 0.61 22.51
C HIS A 234 -10.49 1.62 23.04
N GLN A 235 -9.43 1.17 23.70
CA GLN A 235 -8.39 2.06 24.23
C GLN A 235 -7.42 2.58 23.17
N TYR A 236 -7.22 1.87 22.04
CA TYR A 236 -6.39 2.35 20.95
C TYR A 236 -7.13 3.42 20.16
N LYS A 237 -6.52 4.58 20.03
CA LYS A 237 -7.13 5.75 19.38
C LYS A 237 -6.12 6.46 18.50
N ALA A 238 -6.61 7.19 17.50
CA ALA A 238 -5.80 8.11 16.70
C ALA A 238 -5.94 9.52 17.26
N ALA A 239 -4.82 10.20 17.49
CA ALA A 239 -4.82 11.59 17.93
C ALA A 239 -5.36 12.49 16.82
N ASP A 240 -6.24 13.42 17.17
CA ASP A 240 -6.82 14.42 16.26
C ASP A 240 -6.00 15.71 16.35
N PHE A 241 -5.33 16.10 15.28
CA PHE A 241 -4.47 17.27 15.26
C PHE A 241 -5.14 18.45 14.53
N LYS A 242 -5.17 19.59 15.19
CA LYS A 242 -5.80 20.82 14.70
C LYS A 242 -5.24 21.35 13.36
N GLU A 243 -4.01 21.01 13.01
CA GLU A 243 -3.39 21.37 11.72
C GLU A 243 -4.02 20.60 10.56
N GLY A 244 -4.75 19.54 10.84
CA GLY A 244 -5.28 18.58 9.89
C GLY A 244 -4.35 17.37 9.72
N HIS A 245 -4.78 16.40 8.91
CA HIS A 245 -4.06 15.16 8.67
C HIS A 245 -3.71 15.01 7.19
N TYR A 246 -2.55 14.45 6.91
CA TYR A 246 -2.11 14.22 5.53
C TYR A 246 -2.83 13.01 4.94
N MET A 247 -3.48 13.21 3.80
CA MET A 247 -4.24 12.17 3.11
C MET A 247 -3.32 11.28 2.26
N GLN A 248 -3.58 9.99 2.29
CA GLN A 248 -3.00 8.98 1.43
C GLN A 248 -4.10 8.28 0.64
N VAL A 249 -3.86 8.05 -0.65
CA VAL A 249 -4.65 7.16 -1.50
C VAL A 249 -3.72 6.08 -2.02
N GLU A 250 -3.97 4.83 -1.65
CA GLU A 250 -3.19 3.71 -2.17
C GLU A 250 -3.64 3.33 -3.58
N VAL A 251 -2.68 3.04 -4.43
CA VAL A 251 -2.92 2.80 -5.85
C VAL A 251 -2.23 1.54 -6.36
N ALA A 252 -2.85 0.93 -7.36
CA ALA A 252 -2.25 -0.12 -8.17
C ALA A 252 -1.86 0.41 -9.55
N ALA A 253 -0.84 -0.20 -10.16
CA ALA A 253 -0.40 0.09 -11.51
C ALA A 253 -0.01 -1.18 -12.26
N LYS A 254 -0.29 -1.20 -13.57
CA LYS A 254 0.09 -2.29 -14.46
C LYS A 254 1.47 -2.04 -15.07
N MET A 255 2.32 -3.07 -15.07
CA MET A 255 3.62 -3.02 -15.73
C MET A 255 3.47 -3.09 -17.26
N LYS A 256 4.18 -2.20 -17.97
CA LYS A 256 4.16 -2.14 -19.43
C LYS A 256 4.65 -3.44 -20.09
N ASN A 257 5.65 -4.07 -19.48
CA ASN A 257 6.27 -5.29 -19.97
C ASN A 257 5.80 -6.54 -19.20
N SER A 258 4.57 -6.50 -18.64
CA SER A 258 3.99 -7.67 -17.98
C SER A 258 4.05 -8.89 -18.88
N PRO A 259 4.58 -10.05 -18.42
CA PRO A 259 4.51 -11.29 -19.16
C PRO A 259 3.09 -11.84 -19.31
N HIS A 260 2.13 -11.37 -18.49
CA HIS A 260 0.73 -11.77 -18.47
C HIS A 260 -0.24 -10.58 -18.65
N PRO A 261 -0.16 -9.81 -19.76
CA PRO A 261 -0.86 -8.52 -19.89
C PRO A 261 -2.37 -8.64 -19.78
N LYS A 262 -2.95 -9.74 -20.28
CA LYS A 262 -4.39 -10.00 -20.18
C LYS A 262 -4.85 -10.24 -18.74
N LEU A 263 -4.11 -11.11 -18.04
CA LEU A 263 -4.40 -11.42 -16.64
C LEU A 263 -4.17 -10.19 -15.74
N ALA A 264 -3.18 -9.36 -16.07
CA ALA A 264 -2.95 -8.08 -15.42
C ALA A 264 -4.13 -7.12 -15.63
N ASP A 265 -4.69 -7.03 -16.85
CA ASP A 265 -5.89 -6.22 -17.11
C ASP A 265 -7.10 -6.72 -16.31
N GLU A 266 -7.30 -8.05 -16.24
CA GLU A 266 -8.37 -8.66 -15.45
C GLU A 266 -8.23 -8.34 -13.95
N PHE A 267 -6.99 -8.39 -13.42
CA PHE A 267 -6.72 -8.04 -12.01
C PHE A 267 -6.94 -6.54 -11.75
N MET A 268 -6.52 -5.66 -12.66
CA MET A 268 -6.76 -4.23 -12.51
C MET A 268 -8.26 -3.89 -12.48
N GLN A 269 -9.09 -4.54 -13.32
CA GLN A 269 -10.56 -4.43 -13.27
C GLN A 269 -11.13 -5.00 -11.97
N PHE A 270 -10.57 -6.10 -11.47
CA PHE A 270 -11.00 -6.73 -10.23
C PHE A 270 -10.82 -5.80 -9.01
N ILE A 271 -9.80 -4.94 -9.00
CA ILE A 271 -9.51 -4.00 -7.89
C ILE A 271 -10.72 -3.11 -7.56
N VAL A 272 -11.50 -2.68 -8.54
CA VAL A 272 -12.68 -1.82 -8.31
C VAL A 272 -13.99 -2.61 -8.16
N SER A 273 -13.92 -3.94 -8.13
CA SER A 273 -15.08 -4.81 -7.93
C SER A 273 -15.49 -4.89 -6.46
N ASP A 274 -16.77 -5.26 -6.22
CA ASP A 274 -17.25 -5.48 -4.85
C ASP A 274 -16.49 -6.62 -4.14
N ALA A 275 -16.04 -7.63 -4.87
CA ALA A 275 -15.29 -8.76 -4.32
C ALA A 275 -13.93 -8.34 -3.74
N PHE A 276 -13.29 -7.32 -4.29
CA PHE A 276 -12.08 -6.72 -3.76
C PHE A 276 -12.41 -5.66 -2.70
N GLN A 277 -13.26 -4.71 -3.03
CA GLN A 277 -13.52 -3.52 -2.23
C GLN A 277 -14.19 -3.83 -0.88
N SER A 278 -15.02 -4.86 -0.80
CA SER A 278 -15.63 -5.31 0.46
C SER A 278 -14.61 -5.86 1.47
N GLN A 279 -13.40 -6.21 1.03
CA GLN A 279 -12.34 -6.73 1.90
C GLN A 279 -11.51 -5.62 2.56
N ILE A 280 -11.53 -4.41 2.00
CA ILE A 280 -10.64 -3.33 2.42
C ILE A 280 -10.88 -2.92 3.87
N ALA A 281 -12.12 -2.62 4.25
CA ALA A 281 -12.42 -2.11 5.59
C ALA A 281 -12.12 -3.11 6.73
N THR A 282 -12.15 -4.42 6.45
CA THR A 282 -12.00 -5.48 7.48
C THR A 282 -10.68 -6.24 7.43
N HIS A 283 -9.87 -6.05 6.38
CA HIS A 283 -8.59 -6.73 6.25
C HIS A 283 -7.42 -5.77 6.01
N ASN A 284 -7.64 -4.63 5.33
CA ASN A 284 -6.63 -3.58 5.19
C ASN A 284 -6.85 -2.41 6.17
N TRP A 285 -8.02 -2.36 6.83
CA TRP A 285 -8.35 -1.36 7.84
C TRP A 285 -8.24 0.08 7.32
N MET A 286 -8.63 0.27 6.06
CA MET A 286 -8.66 1.55 5.35
C MET A 286 -10.07 1.81 4.81
N TYR A 287 -10.32 3.01 4.30
CA TYR A 287 -11.57 3.31 3.61
C TYR A 287 -11.54 2.76 2.18
N PRO A 288 -12.55 1.98 1.75
CA PRO A 288 -12.67 1.54 0.36
C PRO A 288 -12.94 2.73 -0.58
N VAL A 289 -12.54 2.62 -1.84
CA VAL A 289 -12.71 3.68 -2.85
C VAL A 289 -14.03 3.60 -3.61
N THR A 290 -14.83 2.56 -3.40
CA THR A 290 -16.20 2.44 -3.92
C THR A 290 -17.19 2.49 -2.76
N LYS A 291 -18.48 2.69 -3.06
CA LYS A 291 -19.53 2.70 -2.04
C LYS A 291 -19.66 1.30 -1.43
N GLN A 292 -19.16 1.14 -0.23
CA GLN A 292 -19.28 -0.07 0.59
C GLN A 292 -19.94 0.26 1.93
N SER A 293 -20.64 -0.69 2.52
CA SER A 293 -21.08 -0.59 3.91
C SER A 293 -19.89 -0.78 4.83
N LEU A 294 -19.55 0.24 5.60
CA LEU A 294 -18.47 0.15 6.57
C LEU A 294 -18.92 -0.66 7.79
N PRO A 295 -18.04 -1.50 8.37
CA PRO A 295 -18.33 -2.22 9.59
C PRO A 295 -18.62 -1.26 10.76
N LYS A 296 -19.45 -1.70 11.71
CA LYS A 296 -19.61 -1.01 12.99
C LYS A 296 -18.26 -0.90 13.68
N GLY A 297 -17.92 0.28 14.17
CA GLY A 297 -16.60 0.62 14.72
C GLY A 297 -15.86 1.63 13.85
N PHE A 298 -16.16 1.74 12.55
CA PHE A 298 -15.68 2.85 11.72
C PHE A 298 -16.36 4.19 12.10
N ASP A 299 -17.52 4.15 12.71
CA ASP A 299 -18.23 5.30 13.25
C ASP A 299 -17.58 5.88 14.53
N GLU A 300 -16.69 5.11 15.18
CA GLU A 300 -15.88 5.56 16.33
C GLU A 300 -14.55 6.22 15.94
N LEU A 301 -14.17 6.18 14.66
CA LEU A 301 -12.86 6.64 14.20
C LEU A 301 -12.76 8.17 14.14
N THR A 302 -11.56 8.68 14.37
CA THR A 302 -11.23 10.09 14.15
C THR A 302 -11.40 10.45 12.68
N VAL A 303 -12.26 11.42 12.39
CA VAL A 303 -12.42 12.00 11.05
C VAL A 303 -11.73 13.35 11.04
N PRO A 304 -10.64 13.53 10.26
CA PRO A 304 -9.93 14.80 10.23
C PRO A 304 -10.80 15.95 9.75
N SER A 305 -10.73 17.08 10.44
CA SER A 305 -11.43 18.32 10.04
C SER A 305 -10.85 18.93 8.76
N LYS A 306 -9.58 18.60 8.45
CA LYS A 306 -8.85 19.09 7.28
C LYS A 306 -7.93 18.02 6.74
N ALA A 307 -8.04 17.74 5.43
CA ALA A 307 -7.11 16.89 4.68
C ALA A 307 -5.99 17.74 4.06
N LEU A 308 -4.75 17.40 4.36
CA LEU A 308 -3.54 17.99 3.78
C LEU A 308 -3.01 17.10 2.67
N GLU A 309 -2.42 17.69 1.63
CA GLU A 309 -1.94 16.95 0.47
C GLU A 309 -1.06 17.87 -0.39
N PHE A 310 0.04 17.33 -0.92
CA PHE A 310 0.78 17.91 -2.04
C PHE A 310 0.34 17.25 -3.35
N SER A 311 0.56 17.90 -4.47
CA SER A 311 0.43 17.24 -5.77
C SER A 311 1.57 16.22 -5.97
N ALA A 312 1.32 15.16 -6.74
CA ALA A 312 2.34 14.16 -7.06
C ALA A 312 3.57 14.77 -7.77
N ASP A 313 3.35 15.81 -8.58
CA ASP A 313 4.42 16.54 -9.28
C ASP A 313 5.32 17.35 -8.32
N GLU A 314 4.70 17.98 -7.33
CA GLU A 314 5.43 18.71 -6.30
C GLU A 314 6.26 17.75 -5.45
N VAL A 315 5.68 16.61 -5.04
CA VAL A 315 6.41 15.56 -4.32
C VAL A 315 7.57 15.04 -5.17
N ALA A 316 7.34 14.69 -6.44
CA ALA A 316 8.39 14.19 -7.34
C ALA A 316 9.54 15.19 -7.51
N THR A 317 9.23 16.49 -7.53
CA THR A 317 10.22 17.56 -7.67
C THR A 317 11.08 17.69 -6.41
N HIS A 318 10.48 17.63 -5.23
CA HIS A 318 11.13 18.02 -3.98
C HIS A 318 11.51 16.86 -3.06
N ARG A 319 10.94 15.68 -3.23
CA ARG A 319 11.08 14.53 -2.32
C ARG A 319 12.54 14.21 -1.95
N LYS A 320 13.45 14.21 -2.92
CA LYS A 320 14.87 13.93 -2.66
C LYS A 320 15.53 14.99 -1.76
N ALA A 321 15.13 16.25 -1.93
CA ALA A 321 15.64 17.33 -1.09
C ALA A 321 15.06 17.23 0.33
N TRP A 322 13.76 16.95 0.46
CA TRP A 322 13.10 16.78 1.76
C TRP A 322 13.61 15.56 2.54
N ILE A 323 13.94 14.45 1.87
CA ILE A 323 14.60 13.31 2.50
C ILE A 323 15.99 13.70 3.04
N ARG A 324 16.79 14.44 2.28
CA ARG A 324 18.11 14.94 2.77
C ARG A 324 17.95 15.89 3.94
N GLU A 325 16.97 16.79 3.90
CA GLU A 325 16.63 17.71 4.99
C GLU A 325 16.31 16.93 6.27
N TRP A 326 15.45 15.91 6.18
CA TRP A 326 15.14 15.01 7.29
C TRP A 326 16.40 14.30 7.83
N GLN A 327 17.21 13.70 6.95
CA GLN A 327 18.45 13.00 7.35
C GLN A 327 19.44 13.92 8.08
N GLN A 328 19.63 15.12 7.58
CA GLN A 328 20.53 16.11 8.17
C GLN A 328 20.02 16.56 9.55
N ALA A 329 18.73 16.75 9.71
CA ALA A 329 18.14 17.14 10.98
C ALA A 329 18.32 16.08 12.09
N LEU A 330 18.35 14.78 11.73
CA LEU A 330 18.58 13.69 12.68
C LEU A 330 20.04 13.56 13.15
N THR A 331 21.00 14.19 12.47
CA THR A 331 22.44 14.09 12.77
C THR A 331 22.99 15.32 13.48
N GLN A 332 22.19 16.34 13.70
CA GLN A 332 22.52 17.58 14.42
C GLN A 332 21.99 17.54 15.86
#